data_9ce447a1cc22f922ebe7ee42f1f97a80
#
_entry.id   9ce447a1cc22f922ebe7ee42f1f97a80
#
_cell.length_a   1.000
_cell.length_b   1.000
_cell.length_c   1.000
_cell.angle_alpha   90.00
_cell.angle_beta   90.00
_cell.angle_gamma   90.00
#
_symmetry.space_group_name_H-M   'P 1'
#
loop_
_entity.id
_entity.type
_entity.pdbx_description
1 polymer ?
#
loop_
_entity_poly.entity_id
_entity_poly.type
_entity_poly.pdbx_seq_one_letter_code
_entity_poly.pdbx_strand_id
1 'polypeptide(L)'
;VDGGRYAILGPSGCGKSTMLNIMSGIVKPSEGRLLFDGVDVTEETTSDRNIAQVFQFPVIYGTMTVYDNLAFPLVCRGYDKAFIQSKVNEVAEALSLEGLLSQSARKLTADQKQLISLGRGLVRDNVAAILMDEPLTVIDPDLKFRLRRKLKEINQKYQSTLIYVTHDQNEAMTFAENIIVMDEGEIVQVGSPAELFDRPKTTFVGYFIGAPAMNLFECNVVDAHTIKFGSAKISTETDLKSVKDGNLKLGIRSEYVQLTK
;
A
#
# COMPACT_ATOMS: atom_id res chain seq x y z
N VAL A 1 8.43 -4.18 -10.61
CA VAL A 1 9.25 -3.22 -11.36
C VAL A 1 9.98 -2.38 -10.33
N ASP A 2 11.27 -2.26 -10.46
CA ASP A 2 12.11 -1.45 -9.59
C ASP A 2 11.68 0.02 -9.62
N GLY A 3 11.77 0.71 -8.48
CA GLY A 3 11.33 2.09 -8.34
C GLY A 3 9.81 2.32 -8.34
N GLY A 4 9.00 1.26 -8.43
CA GLY A 4 7.54 1.37 -8.47
C GLY A 4 6.88 1.61 -7.11
N ARG A 5 5.62 2.04 -7.15
CA ARG A 5 4.75 2.17 -5.97
C ARG A 5 3.72 1.06 -5.96
N TYR A 6 3.78 0.24 -4.94
CA TYR A 6 2.86 -0.88 -4.73
C TYR A 6 2.01 -0.66 -3.48
N ALA A 7 0.76 -1.08 -3.51
CA ALA A 7 -0.04 -1.21 -2.30
C ALA A 7 -0.42 -2.67 -2.07
N ILE A 8 -0.40 -3.09 -0.81
CA ILE A 8 -1.00 -4.35 -0.37
C ILE A 8 -2.28 -3.97 0.36
N LEU A 9 -3.41 -4.37 -0.21
CA LEU A 9 -4.74 -3.98 0.23
C LEU A 9 -5.56 -5.23 0.56
N GLY A 10 -6.33 -5.19 1.64
CA GLY A 10 -7.21 -6.28 2.06
C GLY A 10 -7.82 -6.04 3.42
N PRO A 11 -8.79 -6.86 3.84
CA PRO A 11 -9.41 -6.77 5.15
C PRO A 11 -8.41 -6.93 6.30
N SER A 12 -8.80 -6.49 7.49
CA SER A 12 -7.99 -6.75 8.68
C SER A 12 -7.83 -8.25 8.92
N GLY A 13 -6.60 -8.68 9.27
CA GLY A 13 -6.31 -10.09 9.53
C GLY A 13 -6.01 -10.96 8.29
N CYS A 14 -6.10 -10.45 7.06
CA CYS A 14 -5.81 -11.25 5.85
C CYS A 14 -4.32 -11.52 5.57
N GLY A 15 -3.39 -11.18 6.50
CA GLY A 15 -1.98 -11.53 6.36
C GLY A 15 -1.05 -10.44 5.82
N LYS A 16 -1.50 -9.19 5.58
CA LYS A 16 -0.69 -8.10 5.00
C LYS A 16 0.58 -7.80 5.79
N SER A 17 0.46 -7.58 7.10
CA SER A 17 1.62 -7.32 7.98
C SER A 17 2.54 -8.54 8.09
N THR A 18 1.99 -9.75 8.03
CA THR A 18 2.79 -10.99 7.99
C THR A 18 3.63 -11.04 6.72
N MET A 19 3.03 -10.75 5.55
CA MET A 19 3.74 -10.67 4.29
C MET A 19 4.87 -9.61 4.33
N LEU A 20 4.58 -8.44 4.90
CA LEU A 20 5.57 -7.38 5.08
C LEU A 20 6.72 -7.82 5.99
N ASN A 21 6.41 -8.52 7.09
CA ASN A 21 7.40 -9.04 8.03
C ASN A 21 8.25 -10.17 7.41
N ILE A 22 7.71 -10.97 6.51
CA ILE A 22 8.47 -11.93 5.71
C ILE A 22 9.42 -11.19 4.75
N MET A 23 8.95 -10.18 4.04
CA MET A 23 9.80 -9.37 3.15
C MET A 23 10.94 -8.71 3.92
N SER A 24 10.69 -8.23 5.13
CA SER A 24 11.71 -7.58 5.97
C SER A 24 12.67 -8.54 6.66
N GLY A 25 12.37 -9.85 6.71
CA GLY A 25 13.17 -10.84 7.39
C GLY A 25 12.93 -10.92 8.91
N ILE A 26 11.89 -10.25 9.42
CA ILE A 26 11.46 -10.38 10.82
C ILE A 26 10.82 -11.75 11.05
N VAL A 27 10.10 -12.25 10.05
CA VAL A 27 9.46 -13.57 10.05
C VAL A 27 10.04 -14.38 8.91
N LYS A 28 10.43 -15.64 9.17
CA LYS A 28 10.83 -16.58 8.12
C LYS A 28 9.58 -17.19 7.49
N PRO A 29 9.53 -17.31 6.15
CA PRO A 29 8.46 -18.04 5.49
C PRO A 29 8.55 -19.54 5.83
N SER A 30 7.42 -20.19 5.96
CA SER A 30 7.38 -21.67 6.16
C SER A 30 7.76 -22.40 4.88
N GLU A 31 7.40 -21.84 3.72
CA GLU A 31 7.68 -22.40 2.40
C GLU A 31 7.89 -21.25 1.39
N GLY A 32 8.47 -21.59 0.24
CA GLY A 32 8.72 -20.63 -0.83
C GLY A 32 10.05 -19.89 -0.69
N ARG A 33 10.27 -18.93 -1.58
CA ARG A 33 11.49 -18.11 -1.65
C ARG A 33 11.16 -16.64 -1.86
N LEU A 34 11.98 -15.78 -1.28
CA LEU A 34 11.93 -14.32 -1.48
C LEU A 34 13.14 -13.90 -2.32
N LEU A 35 12.86 -13.23 -3.42
CA LEU A 35 13.91 -12.76 -4.33
C LEU A 35 13.89 -11.22 -4.39
N PHE A 36 15.08 -10.59 -4.22
CA PHE A 36 15.30 -9.18 -4.52
C PHE A 36 16.22 -9.12 -5.74
N ASP A 37 15.76 -8.50 -6.83
CA ASP A 37 16.49 -8.42 -8.11
C ASP A 37 17.04 -9.77 -8.61
N GLY A 38 16.25 -10.82 -8.40
CA GLY A 38 16.60 -12.19 -8.77
C GLY A 38 17.55 -12.91 -7.79
N VAL A 39 18.01 -12.24 -6.75
CA VAL A 39 18.86 -12.83 -5.68
C VAL A 39 17.96 -13.36 -4.58
N ASP A 40 18.19 -14.62 -4.18
CA ASP A 40 17.44 -15.26 -3.08
C ASP A 40 17.93 -14.71 -1.73
N VAL A 41 17.05 -13.99 -1.05
CA VAL A 41 17.30 -13.36 0.26
C VAL A 41 16.50 -14.03 1.39
N THR A 42 15.95 -15.21 1.15
CA THR A 42 15.05 -15.90 2.09
C THR A 42 15.69 -16.12 3.45
N GLU A 43 16.95 -16.54 3.46
CA GLU A 43 17.71 -16.83 4.68
C GLU A 43 18.52 -15.63 5.20
N GLU A 44 18.56 -14.52 4.46
CA GLU A 44 19.31 -13.33 4.87
C GLU A 44 18.68 -12.63 6.07
N THR A 45 19.53 -12.01 6.88
CA THR A 45 19.07 -11.23 8.03
C THR A 45 18.39 -9.94 7.59
N THR A 46 17.58 -9.33 8.46
CA THR A 46 16.95 -8.02 8.19
C THR A 46 17.96 -6.94 7.83
N SER A 47 19.17 -7.02 8.40
CA SER A 47 20.26 -6.08 8.13
C SER A 47 20.78 -6.21 6.70
N ASP A 48 20.96 -7.44 6.23
CA ASP A 48 21.56 -7.76 4.94
C ASP A 48 20.61 -7.53 3.77
N ARG A 49 19.29 -7.65 4.00
CA ARG A 49 18.26 -7.35 3.00
C ARG A 49 18.21 -5.88 2.59
N ASN A 50 18.89 -5.02 3.32
CA ASN A 50 18.99 -3.57 3.04
C ASN A 50 17.64 -2.90 2.70
N ILE A 51 16.62 -3.17 3.50
CA ILE A 51 15.30 -2.53 3.40
C ILE A 51 15.12 -1.49 4.51
N ALA A 52 14.17 -0.58 4.33
CA ALA A 52 13.66 0.29 5.39
C ALA A 52 12.23 -0.15 5.73
N GLN A 53 11.88 -0.24 7.01
CA GLN A 53 10.52 -0.55 7.45
C GLN A 53 9.97 0.56 8.32
N VAL A 54 8.77 1.02 8.00
CA VAL A 54 7.95 1.96 8.77
C VAL A 54 6.78 1.17 9.35
N PHE A 55 6.68 1.17 10.67
CA PHE A 55 5.65 0.42 11.38
C PHE A 55 4.38 1.27 11.58
N GLN A 56 3.27 0.60 11.83
CA GLN A 56 1.98 1.22 12.14
C GLN A 56 2.06 2.16 13.35
N PHE A 57 2.81 1.78 14.36
CA PHE A 57 3.09 2.64 15.52
C PHE A 57 4.46 3.30 15.38
N PRO A 58 4.60 4.57 15.81
CA PRO A 58 5.84 5.31 15.64
C PRO A 58 7.00 4.68 16.42
N VAL A 59 8.06 4.30 15.72
CA VAL A 59 9.31 3.80 16.31
C VAL A 59 10.33 4.94 16.31
N ILE A 60 10.50 5.58 17.46
CA ILE A 60 11.41 6.73 17.65
C ILE A 60 12.26 6.58 18.90
N TYR A 61 13.37 7.28 18.95
CA TYR A 61 14.20 7.42 20.14
C TYR A 61 13.77 8.69 20.91
N GLY A 62 12.99 8.51 21.99
CA GLY A 62 12.41 9.60 22.76
C GLY A 62 13.44 10.51 23.47
N THR A 63 14.66 10.01 23.70
CA THR A 63 15.77 10.77 24.30
C THR A 63 16.51 11.65 23.30
N MET A 64 16.29 11.46 22.02
CA MET A 64 16.92 12.20 20.92
C MET A 64 16.03 13.37 20.46
N THR A 65 16.66 14.33 19.79
CA THR A 65 15.93 15.37 19.03
C THR A 65 15.28 14.78 17.78
N VAL A 66 14.43 15.55 17.11
CA VAL A 66 13.90 15.19 15.78
C VAL A 66 15.05 15.02 14.78
N TYR A 67 16.00 15.95 14.77
CA TYR A 67 17.18 15.87 13.92
C TYR A 67 17.96 14.58 14.14
N ASP A 68 18.27 14.25 15.39
CA ASP A 68 19.04 13.05 15.72
C ASP A 68 18.30 11.77 15.34
N ASN A 69 16.99 11.72 15.52
CA ASN A 69 16.17 10.61 15.06
C ASN A 69 16.27 10.39 13.55
N LEU A 70 16.16 11.47 12.75
CA LEU A 70 16.27 11.41 11.30
C LEU A 70 17.70 11.07 10.86
N ALA A 71 18.71 11.62 11.52
CA ALA A 71 20.12 11.38 11.21
C ALA A 71 20.60 9.96 11.58
N PHE A 72 19.99 9.35 12.59
CA PHE A 72 20.48 8.10 13.19
C PHE A 72 20.75 6.97 12.19
N PRO A 73 19.86 6.65 11.23
CA PRO A 73 20.10 5.60 10.24
C PRO A 73 21.34 5.86 9.38
N LEU A 74 21.65 7.12 9.10
CA LEU A 74 22.81 7.52 8.30
C LEU A 74 24.09 7.53 9.12
N VAL A 75 24.01 7.98 10.37
CA VAL A 75 25.15 7.92 11.33
C VAL A 75 25.61 6.49 11.54
N CYS A 76 24.69 5.54 11.74
CA CYS A 76 25.01 4.11 11.91
C CYS A 76 25.69 3.50 10.68
N ARG A 77 25.52 4.10 9.50
CA ARG A 77 26.15 3.66 8.23
C ARG A 77 27.43 4.40 7.91
N GLY A 78 27.87 5.33 8.76
CA GLY A 78 29.12 6.04 8.60
C GLY A 78 29.12 7.13 7.53
N TYR A 79 27.95 7.66 7.12
CA TYR A 79 27.89 8.79 6.20
C TYR A 79 28.55 10.03 6.83
N ASP A 80 29.11 10.89 5.97
CA ASP A 80 29.70 12.15 6.43
C ASP A 80 28.66 13.17 6.92
N LYS A 81 29.10 14.12 7.74
CA LYS A 81 28.21 15.10 8.38
C LYS A 81 27.48 16.00 7.38
N ALA A 82 28.13 16.38 6.28
CA ALA A 82 27.53 17.28 5.29
C ALA A 82 26.40 16.59 4.54
N PHE A 83 26.60 15.31 4.16
CA PHE A 83 25.57 14.48 3.56
C PHE A 83 24.38 14.29 4.52
N ILE A 84 24.64 13.92 5.78
CA ILE A 84 23.61 13.73 6.80
C ILE A 84 22.78 15.01 6.95
N GLN A 85 23.44 16.17 7.11
CA GLN A 85 22.75 17.45 7.25
C GLN A 85 21.85 17.76 6.06
N SER A 86 22.37 17.59 4.84
CA SER A 86 21.61 17.83 3.61
C SER A 86 20.39 16.93 3.52
N LYS A 87 20.57 15.63 3.79
CA LYS A 87 19.50 14.63 3.67
C LYS A 87 18.43 14.80 4.75
N VAL A 88 18.83 15.08 5.98
CA VAL A 88 17.90 15.36 7.08
C VAL A 88 17.05 16.58 6.78
N ASN A 89 17.67 17.69 6.31
CA ASN A 89 16.93 18.89 5.95
C ASN A 89 15.92 18.65 4.83
N GLU A 90 16.32 17.91 3.80
CA GLU A 90 15.44 17.56 2.68
C GLU A 90 14.21 16.75 3.14
N VAL A 91 14.43 15.72 3.94
CA VAL A 91 13.33 14.89 4.46
C VAL A 91 12.47 15.66 5.46
N ALA A 92 13.08 16.52 6.29
CA ALA A 92 12.35 17.37 7.22
C ALA A 92 11.43 18.35 6.47
N GLU A 93 11.90 18.98 5.39
CA GLU A 93 11.09 19.83 4.51
C GLU A 93 9.93 19.06 3.90
N ALA A 94 10.21 17.88 3.33
CA ALA A 94 9.18 17.03 2.73
C ALA A 94 8.07 16.64 3.72
N LEU A 95 8.40 16.46 5.00
CA LEU A 95 7.49 16.06 6.06
C LEU A 95 6.99 17.23 6.93
N SER A 96 7.37 18.47 6.62
CA SER A 96 7.04 19.68 7.42
C SER A 96 7.51 19.59 8.88
N LEU A 97 8.73 19.09 9.08
CA LEU A 97 9.37 18.91 10.38
C LEU A 97 10.48 19.93 10.66
N GLU A 98 10.75 20.90 9.75
CA GLU A 98 11.90 21.82 9.83
C GLU A 98 11.90 22.63 11.13
N GLY A 99 10.74 23.15 11.53
CA GLY A 99 10.56 23.91 12.75
C GLY A 99 10.69 23.09 14.05
N LEU A 100 10.78 21.77 13.92
CA LEU A 100 10.82 20.83 15.05
C LEU A 100 12.18 20.15 15.23
N LEU A 101 13.13 20.35 14.32
CA LEU A 101 14.39 19.60 14.28
C LEU A 101 15.18 19.62 15.60
N SER A 102 15.19 20.75 16.32
CA SER A 102 15.89 20.88 17.61
C SER A 102 15.08 20.39 18.81
N GLN A 103 13.80 20.04 18.63
CA GLN A 103 12.95 19.62 19.75
C GLN A 103 13.18 18.15 20.11
N SER A 104 13.01 17.84 21.41
CA SER A 104 13.03 16.46 21.89
C SER A 104 11.81 15.69 21.37
N ALA A 105 12.06 14.54 20.74
CA ALA A 105 10.99 13.70 20.19
C ALA A 105 9.97 13.21 21.22
N ARG A 106 10.35 13.17 22.51
CA ARG A 106 9.46 12.76 23.61
C ARG A 106 8.24 13.69 23.76
N LYS A 107 8.42 14.99 23.49
CA LYS A 107 7.40 16.05 23.73
C LYS A 107 6.42 16.23 22.58
N LEU A 108 6.58 15.50 21.50
CA LEU A 108 5.79 15.66 20.28
C LEU A 108 4.46 14.88 20.32
N THR A 109 3.52 15.28 19.48
CA THR A 109 2.22 14.61 19.30
C THR A 109 2.39 13.25 18.60
N ALA A 110 1.36 12.42 18.59
CA ALA A 110 1.42 11.09 17.99
C ALA A 110 1.67 11.15 16.47
N ASP A 111 1.00 12.07 15.78
CA ASP A 111 1.18 12.32 14.35
C ASP A 111 2.61 12.81 14.02
N GLN A 112 3.16 13.75 14.80
CA GLN A 112 4.54 14.20 14.64
C GLN A 112 5.56 13.07 14.85
N LYS A 113 5.33 12.19 15.84
CA LYS A 113 6.16 11.00 16.05
C LYS A 113 6.08 10.03 14.88
N GLN A 114 4.91 9.86 14.29
CA GLN A 114 4.74 9.03 13.09
C GLN A 114 5.47 9.62 11.88
N LEU A 115 5.45 10.95 11.71
CA LEU A 115 6.24 11.61 10.67
C LEU A 115 7.74 11.40 10.84
N ILE A 116 8.25 11.42 12.09
CA ILE A 116 9.66 11.08 12.36
C ILE A 116 9.94 9.63 12.00
N SER A 117 9.08 8.69 12.40
CA SER A 117 9.23 7.27 12.06
C SER A 117 9.29 7.05 10.54
N LEU A 118 8.41 7.74 9.79
CA LEU A 118 8.41 7.75 8.34
C LEU A 118 9.71 8.35 7.79
N GLY A 119 10.13 9.51 8.31
CA GLY A 119 11.36 10.18 7.91
C GLY A 119 12.61 9.34 8.10
N ARG A 120 12.69 8.55 9.16
CA ARG A 120 13.79 7.60 9.41
C ARG A 120 13.91 6.53 8.32
N GLY A 121 12.79 6.15 7.69
CA GLY A 121 12.82 5.28 6.52
C GLY A 121 13.27 6.01 5.26
N LEU A 122 12.76 7.22 5.05
CA LEU A 122 12.98 8.02 3.84
C LEU A 122 14.38 8.64 3.71
N VAL A 123 15.10 8.85 4.84
CA VAL A 123 16.49 9.37 4.78
C VAL A 123 17.46 8.35 4.21
N ARG A 124 17.09 7.07 4.13
CA ARG A 124 17.97 5.99 3.66
C ARG A 124 17.97 5.95 2.14
N ASP A 125 19.12 6.23 1.56
CA ASP A 125 19.37 6.02 0.14
C ASP A 125 19.79 4.57 -0.14
N ASN A 126 19.64 4.13 -1.38
CA ASN A 126 20.09 2.81 -1.85
C ASN A 126 19.50 1.64 -1.03
N VAL A 127 18.24 1.74 -0.63
CA VAL A 127 17.51 0.61 -0.05
C VAL A 127 16.80 -0.17 -1.17
N ALA A 128 16.74 -1.49 -1.05
CA ALA A 128 16.01 -2.34 -2.00
C ALA A 128 14.52 -1.99 -2.03
N ALA A 129 13.93 -1.71 -0.87
CA ALA A 129 12.57 -1.22 -0.77
C ALA A 129 12.33 -0.48 0.55
N ILE A 130 11.31 0.40 0.57
CA ILE A 130 10.75 0.99 1.78
C ILE A 130 9.38 0.35 2.01
N LEU A 131 9.28 -0.43 3.08
CA LEU A 131 8.08 -1.14 3.50
C LEU A 131 7.33 -0.28 4.52
N MET A 132 6.04 -0.02 4.29
CA MET A 132 5.23 0.84 5.15
C MET A 132 3.96 0.10 5.58
N ASP A 133 3.86 -0.23 6.86
CA ASP A 133 2.70 -0.91 7.45
C ASP A 133 1.74 0.12 8.04
N GLU A 134 0.65 0.41 7.34
CA GLU A 134 -0.38 1.39 7.71
C GLU A 134 0.20 2.73 8.24
N PRO A 135 1.14 3.36 7.54
CA PRO A 135 1.99 4.43 8.09
C PRO A 135 1.24 5.72 8.41
N LEU A 136 0.03 5.88 7.89
CA LEU A 136 -0.76 7.12 8.04
C LEU A 136 -1.99 6.95 8.94
N THR A 137 -2.19 5.80 9.59
CA THR A 137 -3.42 5.49 10.35
C THR A 137 -3.72 6.52 11.46
N VAL A 138 -2.69 6.99 12.15
CA VAL A 138 -2.83 7.95 13.27
C VAL A 138 -2.81 9.42 12.84
N ILE A 139 -2.76 9.69 11.54
CA ILE A 139 -2.56 11.03 10.97
C ILE A 139 -3.91 11.63 10.55
N ASP A 140 -4.05 12.94 10.72
CA ASP A 140 -5.21 13.71 10.28
C ASP A 140 -5.51 13.54 8.78
N PRO A 141 -6.78 13.44 8.35
CA PRO A 141 -7.15 13.21 6.95
C PRO A 141 -6.56 14.20 5.95
N ASP A 142 -6.53 15.50 6.26
CA ASP A 142 -5.99 16.52 5.36
C ASP A 142 -4.47 16.37 5.22
N LEU A 143 -3.80 16.03 6.32
CA LEU A 143 -2.37 15.75 6.31
C LEU A 143 -2.05 14.44 5.59
N LYS A 144 -2.89 13.40 5.71
CA LYS A 144 -2.74 12.14 4.94
C LYS A 144 -2.67 12.38 3.43
N PHE A 145 -3.58 13.21 2.90
CA PHE A 145 -3.59 13.53 1.47
C PHE A 145 -2.29 14.19 1.01
N ARG A 146 -1.82 15.20 1.76
CA ARG A 146 -0.56 15.90 1.47
C ARG A 146 0.65 14.97 1.54
N LEU A 147 0.70 14.10 2.56
CA LEU A 147 1.80 13.15 2.73
C LEU A 147 1.86 12.11 1.62
N ARG A 148 0.71 11.54 1.20
CA ARG A 148 0.70 10.61 0.06
C ARG A 148 1.25 11.28 -1.21
N ARG A 149 0.89 12.54 -1.45
CA ARG A 149 1.45 13.31 -2.58
C ARG A 149 2.96 13.47 -2.44
N LYS A 150 3.45 13.84 -1.25
CA LYS A 150 4.89 13.98 -0.97
C LYS A 150 5.64 12.66 -1.13
N LEU A 151 5.08 11.55 -0.67
CA LEU A 151 5.67 10.23 -0.89
C LEU A 151 5.81 9.88 -2.37
N LYS A 152 4.85 10.27 -3.21
CA LYS A 152 4.96 10.13 -4.67
C LYS A 152 6.10 10.98 -5.24
N GLU A 153 6.20 12.24 -4.83
CA GLU A 153 7.28 13.15 -5.26
C GLU A 153 8.66 12.58 -4.87
N ILE A 154 8.79 12.08 -3.63
CA ILE A 154 10.01 11.41 -3.15
C ILE A 154 10.33 10.17 -3.97
N ASN A 155 9.34 9.30 -4.22
CA ASN A 155 9.53 8.11 -5.05
C ASN A 155 10.00 8.46 -6.46
N GLN A 156 9.38 9.45 -7.10
CA GLN A 156 9.79 9.91 -8.44
C GLN A 156 11.22 10.45 -8.46
N LYS A 157 11.64 11.13 -7.38
CA LYS A 157 12.98 11.71 -7.27
C LYS A 157 14.06 10.64 -7.04
N TYR A 158 13.81 9.67 -6.16
CA TYR A 158 14.81 8.69 -5.73
C TYR A 158 14.67 7.33 -6.38
N GLN A 159 13.58 7.08 -7.12
CA GLN A 159 13.30 5.81 -7.78
C GLN A 159 13.35 4.60 -6.82
N SER A 160 13.02 4.83 -5.53
CA SER A 160 12.99 3.77 -4.53
C SER A 160 11.68 2.99 -4.62
N THR A 161 11.74 1.67 -4.55
CA THR A 161 10.53 0.83 -4.50
C THR A 161 9.77 1.08 -3.18
N LEU A 162 8.52 1.50 -3.27
CA LEU A 162 7.65 1.73 -2.11
C LEU A 162 6.56 0.66 -2.05
N ILE A 163 6.47 -0.02 -0.91
CA ILE A 163 5.41 -1.00 -0.62
C ILE A 163 4.58 -0.47 0.54
N TYR A 164 3.33 -0.14 0.27
CA TYR A 164 2.40 0.50 1.18
C TYR A 164 1.28 -0.47 1.57
N VAL A 165 1.26 -0.91 2.81
CA VAL A 165 0.17 -1.73 3.34
C VAL A 165 -0.91 -0.83 3.92
N THR A 166 -2.16 -1.07 3.54
CA THR A 166 -3.33 -0.37 4.08
C THR A 166 -4.58 -1.23 3.98
N HIS A 167 -5.58 -0.91 4.78
CA HIS A 167 -6.95 -1.41 4.64
C HIS A 167 -7.88 -0.38 3.97
N ASP A 168 -7.40 0.85 3.76
CA ASP A 168 -8.15 1.92 3.09
C ASP A 168 -7.92 1.88 1.58
N GLN A 169 -8.98 1.53 0.84
CA GLN A 169 -8.94 1.50 -0.62
C GLN A 169 -8.59 2.86 -1.25
N ASN A 170 -9.04 3.98 -0.67
CA ASN A 170 -8.75 5.30 -1.21
C ASN A 170 -7.26 5.61 -1.12
N GLU A 171 -6.60 5.17 -0.04
CA GLU A 171 -5.16 5.28 0.08
C GLU A 171 -4.44 4.47 -1.00
N ALA A 172 -4.80 3.19 -1.15
CA ALA A 172 -4.21 2.30 -2.15
C ALA A 172 -4.43 2.80 -3.59
N MET A 173 -5.69 3.11 -3.95
CA MET A 173 -6.09 3.55 -5.29
C MET A 173 -5.45 4.87 -5.71
N THR A 174 -5.22 5.77 -4.75
CA THR A 174 -4.61 7.08 -5.04
C THR A 174 -3.09 7.07 -4.97
N PHE A 175 -2.47 6.11 -4.30
CA PHE A 175 -1.02 6.04 -4.11
C PHE A 175 -0.32 5.14 -5.12
N ALA A 176 -0.81 3.92 -5.30
CA ALA A 176 -0.09 2.85 -5.98
C ALA A 176 -0.21 2.88 -7.50
N GLU A 177 0.79 2.37 -8.18
CA GLU A 177 0.75 2.02 -9.61
C GLU A 177 0.16 0.62 -9.79
N ASN A 178 0.47 -0.29 -8.87
CA ASN A 178 -0.10 -1.62 -8.80
C ASN A 178 -0.54 -1.94 -7.38
N ILE A 179 -1.69 -2.58 -7.27
CA ILE A 179 -2.28 -3.00 -6.00
C ILE A 179 -2.33 -4.53 -5.96
N ILE A 180 -1.86 -5.09 -4.87
CA ILE A 180 -1.96 -6.50 -4.53
C ILE A 180 -3.14 -6.63 -3.57
N VAL A 181 -4.24 -7.20 -4.05
CA VAL A 181 -5.44 -7.45 -3.21
C VAL A 181 -5.29 -8.81 -2.55
N MET A 182 -5.36 -8.81 -1.22
CA MET A 182 -5.27 -10.01 -0.38
C MET A 182 -6.57 -10.28 0.35
N ASP A 183 -6.93 -11.55 0.46
CA ASP A 183 -8.02 -12.05 1.28
C ASP A 183 -7.66 -13.44 1.83
N GLU A 184 -7.98 -13.69 3.11
CA GLU A 184 -7.75 -14.98 3.80
C GLU A 184 -6.34 -15.60 3.60
N GLY A 185 -5.31 -14.75 3.53
CA GLY A 185 -3.91 -15.19 3.35
C GLY A 185 -3.47 -15.38 1.89
N GLU A 186 -4.38 -15.22 0.93
CA GLU A 186 -4.12 -15.40 -0.49
C GLU A 186 -4.09 -14.08 -1.26
N ILE A 187 -3.33 -14.06 -2.36
CA ILE A 187 -3.37 -12.96 -3.33
C ILE A 187 -4.52 -13.23 -4.31
N VAL A 188 -5.59 -12.46 -4.19
CA VAL A 188 -6.80 -12.63 -5.01
C VAL A 188 -6.65 -12.02 -6.40
N GLN A 189 -6.05 -10.83 -6.48
CA GLN A 189 -5.79 -10.15 -7.75
C GLN A 189 -4.64 -9.14 -7.59
N VAL A 190 -3.85 -8.99 -8.64
CA VAL A 190 -2.86 -7.91 -8.78
C VAL A 190 -3.20 -7.14 -10.06
N GLY A 191 -3.15 -5.82 -9.98
CA GLY A 191 -3.38 -4.95 -11.13
C GLY A 191 -3.27 -3.47 -10.79
N SER A 192 -3.36 -2.63 -11.82
CA SER A 192 -3.49 -1.19 -11.64
C SER A 192 -4.82 -0.84 -10.97
N PRO A 193 -4.95 0.34 -10.33
CA PRO A 193 -6.22 0.83 -9.81
C PRO A 193 -7.39 0.70 -10.79
N ALA A 194 -7.19 1.09 -12.04
CA ALA A 194 -8.19 1.01 -13.08
C ALA A 194 -8.59 -0.44 -13.40
N GLU A 195 -7.60 -1.35 -13.54
CA GLU A 195 -7.89 -2.77 -13.81
C GLU A 195 -8.69 -3.43 -12.68
N LEU A 196 -8.37 -3.14 -11.41
CA LEU A 196 -9.11 -3.68 -10.28
C LEU A 196 -10.54 -3.16 -10.21
N PHE A 197 -10.75 -1.91 -10.61
CA PHE A 197 -12.07 -1.27 -10.64
C PHE A 197 -12.91 -1.77 -11.82
N ASP A 198 -12.36 -1.74 -13.03
CA ASP A 198 -13.11 -2.01 -14.27
C ASP A 198 -13.22 -3.51 -14.56
N ARG A 199 -12.23 -4.32 -14.13
CA ARG A 199 -12.10 -5.74 -14.47
C ARG A 199 -11.80 -6.61 -13.23
N PRO A 200 -12.65 -6.58 -12.20
CA PRO A 200 -12.47 -7.44 -11.04
C PRO A 200 -12.59 -8.91 -11.46
N LYS A 201 -11.62 -9.74 -11.01
CA LYS A 201 -11.59 -11.18 -11.32
C LYS A 201 -12.52 -12.01 -10.44
N THR A 202 -12.91 -11.46 -9.28
CA THR A 202 -13.79 -12.13 -8.33
C THR A 202 -14.86 -11.18 -7.81
N THR A 203 -15.95 -11.74 -7.30
CA THR A 203 -17.01 -10.96 -6.63
C THR A 203 -16.48 -10.22 -5.40
N PHE A 204 -15.49 -10.79 -4.70
CA PHE A 204 -14.82 -10.14 -3.60
C PHE A 204 -14.12 -8.84 -4.05
N VAL A 205 -13.29 -8.90 -5.08
CA VAL A 205 -12.60 -7.70 -5.60
C VAL A 205 -13.60 -6.67 -6.11
N GLY A 206 -14.64 -7.10 -6.83
CA GLY A 206 -15.69 -6.21 -7.31
C GLY A 206 -16.42 -5.47 -6.19
N TYR A 207 -16.71 -6.17 -5.09
CA TYR A 207 -17.36 -5.59 -3.91
C TYR A 207 -16.37 -4.74 -3.09
N PHE A 208 -15.16 -5.23 -2.88
CA PHE A 208 -14.16 -4.60 -2.01
C PHE A 208 -13.53 -3.33 -2.60
N ILE A 209 -13.40 -3.26 -3.94
CA ILE A 209 -12.83 -2.11 -4.66
C ILE A 209 -13.96 -1.22 -5.17
N GLY A 210 -13.96 0.03 -4.77
CA GLY A 210 -14.91 1.07 -5.16
C GLY A 210 -15.79 1.56 -4.01
N ALA A 211 -16.08 2.84 -4.01
CA ALA A 211 -17.00 3.49 -3.08
C ALA A 211 -17.99 4.37 -3.86
N PRO A 212 -19.24 3.93 -4.01
CA PRO A 212 -19.86 2.74 -3.43
C PRO A 212 -19.34 1.41 -3.99
N ALA A 213 -19.52 0.33 -3.23
CA ALA A 213 -19.19 -1.03 -3.67
C ALA A 213 -20.02 -1.45 -4.89
N MET A 214 -19.50 -2.43 -5.66
CA MET A 214 -20.26 -3.03 -6.77
C MET A 214 -21.53 -3.71 -6.22
N ASN A 215 -22.66 -3.43 -6.86
CA ASN A 215 -23.91 -4.14 -6.58
C ASN A 215 -23.84 -5.54 -7.20
N LEU A 216 -24.09 -6.57 -6.40
CA LEU A 216 -24.05 -7.98 -6.81
C LEU A 216 -25.45 -8.58 -6.68
N PHE A 217 -26.00 -9.07 -7.79
CA PHE A 217 -27.32 -9.67 -7.86
C PHE A 217 -27.22 -11.11 -8.32
N GLU A 218 -27.97 -12.01 -7.72
CA GLU A 218 -28.13 -13.37 -8.23
C GLU A 218 -28.86 -13.34 -9.57
N CYS A 219 -28.33 -14.06 -10.55
CA CYS A 219 -28.88 -14.09 -11.88
C CYS A 219 -28.80 -15.50 -12.51
N ASN A 220 -29.61 -15.74 -13.55
CA ASN A 220 -29.60 -16.97 -14.33
C ASN A 220 -29.36 -16.64 -15.80
N VAL A 221 -28.62 -17.50 -16.50
CA VAL A 221 -28.47 -17.43 -17.94
C VAL A 221 -29.75 -17.96 -18.60
N VAL A 222 -30.32 -17.17 -19.50
CA VAL A 222 -31.51 -17.55 -20.28
C VAL A 222 -31.10 -18.12 -21.63
N ASP A 223 -30.16 -17.45 -22.29
CA ASP A 223 -29.59 -17.83 -23.58
C ASP A 223 -28.16 -17.29 -23.72
N ALA A 224 -27.57 -17.42 -24.89
CA ALA A 224 -26.18 -17.02 -25.15
C ALA A 224 -25.84 -15.55 -24.86
N HIS A 225 -26.85 -14.68 -24.84
CA HIS A 225 -26.69 -13.22 -24.70
C HIS A 225 -27.69 -12.60 -23.73
N THR A 226 -28.43 -13.39 -22.96
CA THR A 226 -29.46 -12.88 -22.07
C THR A 226 -29.32 -13.48 -20.67
N ILE A 227 -29.30 -12.63 -19.67
CA ILE A 227 -29.39 -13.00 -18.26
C ILE A 227 -30.73 -12.53 -17.69
N LYS A 228 -31.26 -13.30 -16.73
CA LYS A 228 -32.46 -12.95 -15.94
C LYS A 228 -32.05 -12.65 -14.53
N PHE A 229 -32.47 -11.49 -14.04
CA PHE A 229 -32.29 -11.00 -12.70
C PHE A 229 -33.64 -10.51 -12.16
N GLY A 230 -34.17 -11.18 -11.15
CA GLY A 230 -35.54 -10.94 -10.69
C GLY A 230 -36.57 -11.13 -11.84
N SER A 231 -37.34 -10.07 -12.12
CA SER A 231 -38.29 -10.03 -13.26
C SER A 231 -37.67 -9.46 -14.55
N ALA A 232 -36.49 -8.85 -14.48
CA ALA A 232 -35.84 -8.19 -15.61
C ALA A 232 -35.03 -9.17 -16.45
N LYS A 233 -34.98 -8.91 -17.76
CA LYS A 233 -34.05 -9.55 -18.69
C LYS A 233 -33.05 -8.51 -19.18
N ILE A 234 -31.78 -8.83 -19.12
CA ILE A 234 -30.68 -7.95 -19.54
C ILE A 234 -29.93 -8.66 -20.66
N SER A 235 -29.77 -7.95 -21.78
CA SER A 235 -28.94 -8.41 -22.89
C SER A 235 -27.47 -8.02 -22.65
N THR A 236 -26.56 -8.92 -23.03
CA THR A 236 -25.11 -8.70 -22.93
C THR A 236 -24.44 -9.02 -24.26
N GLU A 237 -23.37 -8.31 -24.57
CA GLU A 237 -22.52 -8.59 -25.74
C GLU A 237 -21.63 -9.82 -25.51
N THR A 238 -21.41 -10.21 -24.25
CA THR A 238 -20.61 -11.36 -23.88
C THR A 238 -21.34 -12.67 -24.21
N ASP A 239 -20.65 -13.61 -24.87
CA ASP A 239 -21.18 -14.97 -25.09
C ASP A 239 -21.18 -15.77 -23.79
N LEU A 240 -22.35 -16.09 -23.30
CA LEU A 240 -22.59 -16.78 -22.03
C LEU A 240 -22.62 -18.32 -22.16
N LYS A 241 -22.41 -18.88 -23.37
CA LYS A 241 -22.49 -20.33 -23.60
C LYS A 241 -21.48 -21.14 -22.78
N SER A 242 -20.33 -20.53 -22.43
CA SER A 242 -19.30 -21.15 -21.63
C SER A 242 -19.52 -21.01 -20.11
N VAL A 243 -20.49 -20.20 -19.71
CA VAL A 243 -20.80 -19.96 -18.32
C VAL A 243 -21.60 -21.16 -17.78
N LYS A 244 -20.98 -21.89 -16.86
CA LYS A 244 -21.64 -23.05 -16.22
C LYS A 244 -22.75 -22.57 -15.29
N ASP A 245 -23.90 -23.25 -15.32
CA ASP A 245 -24.94 -23.07 -14.33
C ASP A 245 -24.38 -23.27 -12.91
N GLY A 246 -24.55 -22.26 -12.09
CA GLY A 246 -24.08 -22.21 -10.72
C GLY A 246 -24.51 -20.89 -10.10
N ASN A 247 -24.05 -20.55 -8.91
CA ASN A 247 -24.35 -19.28 -8.24
C ASN A 247 -23.77 -18.08 -9.00
N LEU A 248 -24.37 -17.79 -10.16
CA LEU A 248 -23.98 -16.66 -10.99
C LEU A 248 -24.43 -15.35 -10.36
N LYS A 249 -23.54 -14.38 -10.37
CA LYS A 249 -23.85 -13.02 -9.91
C LYS A 249 -23.59 -12.01 -11.01
N LEU A 250 -24.56 -11.13 -11.23
CA LEU A 250 -24.43 -9.95 -12.06
C LEU A 250 -23.84 -8.83 -11.18
N GLY A 251 -22.65 -8.35 -11.54
CA GLY A 251 -22.04 -7.19 -10.89
C GLY A 251 -22.30 -5.91 -11.68
N ILE A 252 -22.85 -4.89 -11.03
CA ILE A 252 -23.09 -3.57 -11.64
C ILE A 252 -22.56 -2.48 -10.72
N ARG A 253 -21.70 -1.62 -11.24
CA ARG A 253 -21.27 -0.43 -10.51
C ARG A 253 -22.31 0.67 -10.66
N SER A 254 -22.54 1.42 -9.59
CA SER A 254 -23.56 2.47 -9.53
C SER A 254 -23.36 3.55 -10.59
N GLU A 255 -22.13 3.84 -10.97
CA GLU A 255 -21.75 4.84 -11.96
C GLU A 255 -22.24 4.51 -13.37
N TYR A 256 -22.47 3.23 -13.66
CA TYR A 256 -22.95 2.78 -14.97
C TYR A 256 -24.48 2.63 -15.03
N VAL A 257 -25.19 2.91 -13.93
CA VAL A 257 -26.66 2.86 -13.91
C VAL A 257 -27.23 4.21 -14.32
N GLN A 258 -27.99 4.22 -15.41
CA GLN A 258 -28.70 5.42 -15.87
C GLN A 258 -30.21 5.20 -15.71
N LEU A 259 -30.87 6.18 -15.10
CA LEU A 259 -32.32 6.22 -15.02
C LEU A 259 -32.86 6.92 -16.27
N THR A 260 -33.57 6.19 -17.13
CA THR A 260 -34.33 6.78 -18.23
C THR A 260 -35.73 7.09 -17.74
N LYS A 261 -36.23 8.29 -18.08
CA LYS A 261 -37.64 8.69 -17.85
C LYS A 261 -38.55 8.00 -18.83
#